data_a6ac5e52a1e60879ce71351085f27d55
#
_entry.id   a6ac5e52a1e60879ce71351085f27d55
#
_cell.length_a   1.000
_cell.length_b   1.000
_cell.length_c   1.000
_cell.angle_alpha   90.00
_cell.angle_beta   90.00
_cell.angle_gamma   90.00
#
_symmetry.space_group_name_H-M   'P 1'
#
loop_
_entity.id
_entity.type
_entity.pdbx_description
1 polymer ?
#
loop_
_entity_poly.entity_id
_entity_poly.type
_entity_poly.pdbx_seq_one_letter_code
_entity_poly.pdbx_strand_id
1 'polypeptide(L)'
;MTEPIVVVGAALLSGGRLLAARRSAPPELAGRWELPGGKVEPDESPEQALVRELREELGVEAKSAERVPGEWEVRPGYVLRVWIAHLLSGEPRALEDHDELRWLTVDEVWDVDWLDQDVPAVMEAARLAWGDGGM
;
A
#
# COMPACT_ATOMS: atom_id res chain seq x y z
N MET A 1 29.07 0.51 -1.52
CA MET A 1 27.76 0.11 -0.94
C MET A 1 26.67 0.62 -1.84
N THR A 2 25.69 -0.21 -2.07
CA THR A 2 24.55 0.14 -2.91
C THR A 2 23.39 0.61 -2.04
N GLU A 3 22.73 1.66 -2.46
CA GLU A 3 21.55 2.11 -1.76
C GLU A 3 20.42 1.08 -1.98
N PRO A 4 19.52 0.91 -1.00
CA PRO A 4 18.41 -0.01 -1.17
C PRO A 4 17.46 0.48 -2.27
N ILE A 5 16.81 -0.48 -2.92
CA ILE A 5 15.75 -0.19 -3.86
C ILE A 5 14.51 0.13 -3.03
N VAL A 6 13.88 1.27 -3.31
CA VAL A 6 12.68 1.68 -2.60
C VAL A 6 11.46 1.05 -3.26
N VAL A 7 10.65 0.39 -2.45
CA VAL A 7 9.32 -0.08 -2.82
C VAL A 7 8.33 0.85 -2.12
N VAL A 8 7.42 1.44 -2.87
CA VAL A 8 6.39 2.30 -2.29
C VAL A 8 5.11 1.52 -2.06
N GLY A 9 4.45 1.82 -0.96
CA GLY A 9 3.12 1.30 -0.67
C GLY A 9 2.17 2.44 -0.41
N ALA A 10 0.93 2.28 -0.82
CA ALA A 10 -0.12 3.28 -0.61
C ALA A 10 -1.09 2.84 0.46
N ALA A 11 -1.20 3.64 1.53
CA ALA A 11 -2.33 3.55 2.42
C ALA A 11 -3.41 4.44 1.80
N LEU A 12 -4.14 3.87 0.84
CA LEU A 12 -5.15 4.59 0.07
C LEU A 12 -6.42 4.72 0.89
N LEU A 13 -6.81 5.94 1.16
CA LEU A 13 -7.98 6.24 1.99
C LEU A 13 -9.10 6.84 1.14
N SER A 14 -10.33 6.42 1.42
CA SER A 14 -11.52 7.01 0.85
C SER A 14 -12.69 6.73 1.79
N GLY A 15 -13.44 7.77 2.13
CA GLY A 15 -14.60 7.62 3.02
C GLY A 15 -14.27 7.01 4.38
N GLY A 16 -13.08 7.29 4.91
CA GLY A 16 -12.66 6.76 6.21
C GLY A 16 -12.25 5.30 6.19
N ARG A 17 -12.02 4.73 5.01
CA ARG A 17 -11.63 3.32 4.85
C ARG A 17 -10.29 3.20 4.14
N LEU A 18 -9.58 2.13 4.46
CA LEU A 18 -8.28 1.80 3.89
C LEU A 18 -8.42 0.66 2.89
N LEU A 19 -7.81 0.82 1.73
CA LEU A 19 -7.86 -0.21 0.69
C LEU A 19 -6.82 -1.29 0.93
N ALA A 20 -7.27 -2.55 0.88
CA ALA A 20 -6.40 -3.73 0.88
C ALA A 20 -6.60 -4.47 -0.43
N ALA A 21 -5.50 -4.95 -1.02
CA ALA A 21 -5.51 -5.69 -2.28
C ALA A 21 -5.02 -7.11 -2.05
N ARG A 22 -5.77 -8.10 -2.54
CA ARG A 22 -5.39 -9.51 -2.39
C ARG A 22 -4.59 -9.95 -3.60
N ARG A 23 -3.44 -10.54 -3.35
CA ARG A 23 -2.58 -11.05 -4.41
C ARG A 23 -3.14 -12.33 -5.02
N SER A 24 -2.99 -12.44 -6.34
CA SER A 24 -3.33 -13.65 -7.08
C SER A 24 -2.07 -14.39 -7.55
N ALA A 25 -0.92 -13.75 -7.49
CA ALA A 25 0.37 -14.31 -7.95
C ALA A 25 1.51 -13.63 -7.21
N PRO A 26 2.67 -14.25 -7.11
CA PRO A 26 2.94 -15.65 -7.46
C PRO A 26 2.24 -16.61 -6.50
N PRO A 27 2.23 -17.92 -6.76
CA PRO A 27 1.49 -18.88 -5.92
C PRO A 27 1.82 -18.80 -4.43
N GLU A 28 3.07 -18.48 -4.08
CA GLU A 28 3.52 -18.39 -2.68
C GLU A 28 2.82 -17.27 -1.93
N LEU A 29 2.37 -16.23 -2.64
CA LEU A 29 1.74 -15.05 -2.05
C LEU A 29 0.23 -14.99 -2.30
N ALA A 30 -0.28 -15.87 -3.16
CA ALA A 30 -1.70 -15.85 -3.54
C ALA A 30 -2.59 -16.01 -2.31
N GLY A 31 -3.62 -15.19 -2.22
CA GLY A 31 -4.55 -15.20 -1.09
C GLY A 31 -4.13 -14.27 0.05
N ARG A 32 -2.91 -13.74 0.01
CA ARG A 32 -2.43 -12.78 1.02
C ARG A 32 -2.78 -11.36 0.55
N TRP A 33 -2.91 -10.46 1.50
CA TRP A 33 -3.31 -9.08 1.26
C TRP A 33 -2.14 -8.12 1.45
N GLU A 34 -2.16 -7.01 0.73
CA GLU A 34 -1.09 -6.03 0.79
C GLU A 34 -1.61 -4.61 0.55
N LEU A 35 -0.79 -3.63 0.90
CA LEU A 35 -0.99 -2.27 0.43
C LEU A 35 -0.54 -2.23 -1.04
N PRO A 36 -1.33 -1.65 -1.94
CA PRO A 36 -0.91 -1.56 -3.34
C PRO A 36 0.32 -0.67 -3.48
N GLY A 37 1.14 -0.96 -4.47
CA GLY A 37 2.38 -0.22 -4.72
C GLY A 37 3.36 -1.01 -5.54
N GLY A 38 4.62 -0.57 -5.56
CA GLY A 38 5.66 -1.23 -6.34
C GLY A 38 6.98 -0.48 -6.27
N LYS A 39 7.91 -0.90 -7.12
CA LYS A 39 9.27 -0.35 -7.13
C LYS A 39 9.31 1.05 -7.73
N VAL A 40 10.13 1.91 -7.13
CA VAL A 40 10.46 3.21 -7.72
C VAL A 40 11.39 2.96 -8.90
N GLU A 41 11.06 3.52 -10.06
CA GLU A 41 11.87 3.39 -11.26
C GLU A 41 12.93 4.50 -11.32
N PRO A 42 13.99 4.32 -12.15
CA PRO A 42 14.98 5.38 -12.34
C PRO A 42 14.32 6.69 -12.79
N ASP A 43 14.82 7.80 -12.28
CA ASP A 43 14.33 9.15 -12.60
C ASP A 43 12.92 9.45 -12.12
N GLU A 44 12.42 8.63 -11.19
CA GLU A 44 11.08 8.77 -10.62
C GLU A 44 11.20 9.05 -9.12
N SER A 45 10.43 9.99 -8.59
CA SER A 45 10.35 10.16 -7.15
C SER A 45 9.46 9.06 -6.55
N PRO A 46 9.59 8.77 -5.24
CA PRO A 46 8.67 7.81 -4.61
C PRO A 46 7.21 8.18 -4.79
N GLU A 47 6.87 9.47 -4.70
CA GLU A 47 5.48 9.93 -4.86
C GLU A 47 4.98 9.73 -6.29
N GLN A 48 5.85 9.95 -7.28
CA GLN A 48 5.50 9.68 -8.68
C GLN A 48 5.28 8.19 -8.92
N ALA A 49 6.14 7.37 -8.32
CA ALA A 49 6.00 5.90 -8.41
C ALA A 49 4.66 5.47 -7.82
N LEU A 50 4.28 6.03 -6.70
CA LEU A 50 3.03 5.70 -6.03
C LEU A 50 1.84 5.97 -6.94
N VAL A 51 1.78 7.16 -7.54
CA VAL A 51 0.69 7.54 -8.44
C VAL A 51 0.64 6.61 -9.65
N ARG A 52 1.79 6.31 -10.24
CA ARG A 52 1.89 5.41 -11.39
C ARG A 52 1.42 4.00 -11.05
N GLU A 53 1.89 3.47 -9.91
CA GLU A 53 1.52 2.11 -9.49
C GLU A 53 0.02 2.00 -9.23
N LEU A 54 -0.59 3.02 -8.65
CA LEU A 54 -2.03 2.99 -8.41
C LEU A 54 -2.83 3.02 -9.72
N ARG A 55 -2.32 3.70 -10.74
CA ARG A 55 -2.93 3.63 -12.07
C ARG A 55 -2.84 2.22 -12.64
N GLU A 56 -1.67 1.62 -12.56
CA GLU A 56 -1.41 0.28 -13.13
C GLU A 56 -2.18 -0.81 -12.39
N GLU A 57 -2.18 -0.77 -11.08
CA GLU A 57 -2.73 -1.84 -10.27
C GLU A 57 -4.23 -1.70 -10.00
N LEU A 58 -4.73 -0.47 -9.95
CA LEU A 58 -6.14 -0.21 -9.57
C LEU A 58 -6.92 0.55 -10.63
N GLY A 59 -6.26 1.17 -11.59
CA GLY A 59 -6.94 1.96 -12.62
C GLY A 59 -7.49 3.28 -12.10
N VAL A 60 -6.86 3.88 -11.09
CA VAL A 60 -7.34 5.11 -10.46
C VAL A 60 -6.30 6.21 -10.47
N GLU A 61 -6.79 7.45 -10.28
CA GLU A 61 -5.94 8.59 -9.99
C GLU A 61 -5.98 8.86 -8.50
N ALA A 62 -4.80 9.05 -7.92
CA ALA A 62 -4.67 9.30 -6.49
C ALA A 62 -3.62 10.36 -6.24
N LYS A 63 -3.68 10.95 -5.05
CA LYS A 63 -2.74 11.96 -4.61
C LYS A 63 -2.03 11.46 -3.37
N SER A 64 -0.68 11.49 -3.37
CA SER A 64 0.08 11.20 -2.17
C SER A 64 -0.08 12.35 -1.18
N ALA A 65 -0.17 12.02 0.09
CA ALA A 65 -0.26 12.98 1.17
C ALA A 65 0.93 12.78 2.10
N GLU A 66 0.69 12.49 3.38
CA GLU A 66 1.77 12.32 4.36
C GLU A 66 2.52 11.02 4.18
N ARG A 67 3.83 11.06 4.34
CA ARG A 67 4.62 9.85 4.45
C ARG A 67 4.38 9.23 5.84
N VAL A 68 4.13 7.94 5.86
CA VAL A 68 4.02 7.17 7.10
C VAL A 68 5.41 7.06 7.72
N PRO A 69 5.58 7.37 9.02
CA PRO A 69 6.89 7.26 9.65
C PRO A 69 7.45 5.84 9.57
N GLY A 70 8.74 5.75 9.27
CA GLY A 70 9.45 4.47 9.24
C GLY A 70 9.71 3.96 7.84
N GLU A 71 10.48 2.90 7.80
CA GLU A 71 10.69 2.11 6.60
C GLU A 71 11.03 0.70 7.04
N TRP A 72 10.75 -0.27 6.18
CA TRP A 72 10.86 -1.67 6.57
C TRP A 72 11.57 -2.46 5.49
N GLU A 73 12.59 -3.22 5.87
CA GLU A 73 13.25 -4.12 4.93
C GLU A 73 12.28 -5.25 4.59
N VAL A 74 11.98 -5.43 3.31
CA VAL A 74 11.06 -6.47 2.85
C VAL A 74 11.81 -7.69 2.31
N ARG A 75 13.05 -7.46 1.86
CA ARG A 75 14.01 -8.50 1.53
C ARG A 75 15.38 -7.81 1.38
N PRO A 76 16.49 -8.53 1.38
CA PRO A 76 17.81 -7.89 1.28
C PRO A 76 17.88 -6.95 0.07
N GLY A 77 18.27 -5.71 0.33
CA GLY A 77 18.41 -4.69 -0.70
C GLY A 77 17.13 -3.94 -1.07
N TYR A 78 16.00 -4.23 -0.40
CA TYR A 78 14.72 -3.57 -0.68
C TYR A 78 14.09 -3.05 0.59
N VAL A 79 13.63 -1.79 0.56
CA VAL A 79 12.92 -1.20 1.71
C VAL A 79 11.55 -0.69 1.26
N LEU A 80 10.56 -0.95 2.10
CA LEU A 80 9.21 -0.46 1.91
C LEU A 80 9.05 0.89 2.61
N ARG A 81 8.57 1.88 1.87
CA ARG A 81 8.15 3.17 2.41
C ARG A 81 6.71 3.39 2.02
N VAL A 82 5.91 3.90 2.95
CA VAL A 82 4.47 4.01 2.77
C VAL A 82 4.02 5.46 2.89
N TRP A 83 3.07 5.84 2.06
CA TRP A 83 2.41 7.15 2.10
C TRP A 83 0.92 6.98 2.26
N ILE A 84 0.32 7.87 3.03
CA ILE A 84 -1.13 8.06 2.97
C ILE A 84 -1.42 8.63 1.58
N ALA A 85 -2.44 8.12 0.93
CA ALA A 85 -2.88 8.62 -0.37
C ALA A 85 -4.40 8.77 -0.37
N HIS A 86 -4.88 9.69 -1.19
CA HIS A 86 -6.32 9.94 -1.31
C HIS A 86 -6.76 9.68 -2.73
N LEU A 87 -7.89 9.01 -2.87
CA LEU A 87 -8.49 8.74 -4.17
C LEU A 87 -9.02 10.05 -4.76
N LEU A 88 -8.59 10.37 -5.96
CA LEU A 88 -9.07 11.57 -6.67
C LEU A 88 -10.18 11.22 -7.66
N SER A 89 -10.01 10.15 -8.43
CA SER A 89 -11.00 9.74 -9.41
C SER A 89 -10.83 8.28 -9.80
N GLY A 90 -11.88 7.69 -10.30
CA GLY A 90 -11.89 6.32 -10.77
C GLY A 90 -12.45 5.37 -9.73
N GLU A 91 -12.86 4.20 -10.21
CA GLU A 91 -13.34 3.11 -9.37
C GLU A 91 -12.23 2.07 -9.30
N PRO A 92 -11.65 1.81 -8.11
CA PRO A 92 -10.57 0.83 -8.02
C PRO A 92 -11.02 -0.56 -8.48
N ARG A 93 -10.17 -1.20 -9.27
CA ARG A 93 -10.38 -2.57 -9.74
C ARG A 93 -9.13 -3.37 -9.46
N ALA A 94 -9.31 -4.67 -9.20
CA ALA A 94 -8.19 -5.58 -9.00
C ALA A 94 -7.55 -5.88 -10.36
N LEU A 95 -6.44 -5.21 -10.65
CA LEU A 95 -5.66 -5.40 -11.87
C LEU A 95 -4.32 -6.01 -11.49
N GLU A 96 -3.52 -6.41 -12.47
CA GLU A 96 -2.14 -6.91 -12.26
C GLU A 96 -1.93 -7.71 -10.97
N ASP A 97 -1.86 -9.00 -11.06
CA ASP A 97 -1.52 -9.87 -9.93
C ASP A 97 -2.41 -9.74 -8.68
N HIS A 98 -3.58 -9.11 -8.83
CA HIS A 98 -4.57 -8.99 -7.76
C HIS A 98 -5.91 -9.54 -8.22
N ASP A 99 -6.69 -10.13 -7.31
CA ASP A 99 -7.99 -10.71 -7.65
C ASP A 99 -9.13 -10.21 -6.78
N GLU A 100 -8.85 -9.45 -5.74
CA GLU A 100 -9.88 -8.90 -4.86
C GLU A 100 -9.40 -7.63 -4.19
N LEU A 101 -10.33 -6.71 -3.93
CA LEU A 101 -10.07 -5.49 -3.15
C LEU A 101 -11.07 -5.43 -2.01
N ARG A 102 -10.64 -4.89 -0.86
CA ARG A 102 -11.54 -4.59 0.24
C ARG A 102 -11.23 -3.22 0.80
N TRP A 103 -12.28 -2.47 1.08
CA TRP A 103 -12.21 -1.23 1.82
C TRP A 103 -12.45 -1.56 3.29
N LEU A 104 -11.47 -1.31 4.14
CA LEU A 104 -11.49 -1.70 5.55
C LEU A 104 -11.71 -0.48 6.43
N THR A 105 -12.67 -0.58 7.36
CA THR A 105 -12.83 0.41 8.41
C THR A 105 -11.76 0.19 9.48
N VAL A 106 -11.65 1.12 10.44
CA VAL A 106 -10.69 0.98 11.53
C VAL A 106 -10.87 -0.34 12.29
N ASP A 107 -12.12 -0.80 12.43
CA ASP A 107 -12.41 -2.05 13.15
C ASP A 107 -12.11 -3.29 12.32
N GLU A 108 -11.98 -3.14 11.01
CA GLU A 108 -11.78 -4.26 10.08
C GLU A 108 -10.34 -4.42 9.63
N VAL A 109 -9.47 -3.48 9.96
CA VAL A 109 -8.11 -3.44 9.39
C VAL A 109 -7.34 -4.75 9.58
N TRP A 110 -7.61 -5.48 10.65
CA TRP A 110 -6.93 -6.75 10.91
C TRP A 110 -7.75 -7.99 10.52
N ASP A 111 -8.84 -7.80 9.78
CA ASP A 111 -9.70 -8.91 9.34
C ASP A 111 -9.14 -9.63 8.10
N VAL A 112 -8.10 -9.10 7.48
CA VAL A 112 -7.48 -9.71 6.31
C VAL A 112 -6.10 -10.24 6.67
N ASP A 113 -5.65 -11.24 5.91
CA ASP A 113 -4.34 -11.87 6.12
C ASP A 113 -3.25 -11.08 5.38
N TRP A 114 -2.82 -9.99 6.00
CA TRP A 114 -1.77 -9.14 5.42
C TRP A 114 -0.46 -9.91 5.23
N LEU A 115 0.26 -9.60 4.16
CA LEU A 115 1.65 -10.05 4.04
C LEU A 115 2.41 -9.61 5.29
N ASP A 116 3.24 -10.52 5.82
CA ASP A 116 4.00 -10.24 7.04
C ASP A 116 4.79 -8.95 6.95
N GLN A 117 5.39 -8.69 5.78
CA GLN A 117 6.20 -7.51 5.55
C GLN A 117 5.39 -6.20 5.61
N ASP A 118 4.09 -6.27 5.37
CA ASP A 118 3.22 -5.09 5.37
C ASP A 118 2.67 -4.77 6.76
N VAL A 119 2.64 -5.74 7.67
CA VAL A 119 2.01 -5.57 8.98
C VAL A 119 2.51 -4.34 9.75
N PRO A 120 3.83 -4.11 9.90
CA PRO A 120 4.30 -2.93 10.63
C PRO A 120 3.87 -1.63 9.94
N ALA A 121 3.91 -1.61 8.61
CA ALA A 121 3.52 -0.43 7.83
C ALA A 121 2.03 -0.15 7.96
N VAL A 122 1.20 -1.20 7.92
CA VAL A 122 -0.25 -1.06 8.11
C VAL A 122 -0.56 -0.51 9.50
N MET A 123 0.16 -0.99 10.51
CA MET A 123 0.00 -0.52 11.88
C MET A 123 0.29 0.98 11.99
N GLU A 124 1.39 1.44 11.41
CA GLU A 124 1.75 2.86 11.44
C GLU A 124 0.79 3.71 10.60
N ALA A 125 0.38 3.20 9.44
CA ALA A 125 -0.58 3.90 8.59
C ALA A 125 -1.93 4.06 9.29
N ALA A 126 -2.38 3.02 9.98
CA ALA A 126 -3.64 3.06 10.74
C ALA A 126 -3.56 4.09 11.88
N ARG A 127 -2.44 4.12 12.58
CA ARG A 127 -2.21 5.10 13.64
C ARG A 127 -2.27 6.53 13.09
N LEU A 128 -1.62 6.76 11.96
CA LEU A 128 -1.60 8.08 11.33
C LEU A 128 -2.98 8.49 10.82
N ALA A 129 -3.70 7.54 10.21
CA ALA A 129 -5.00 7.83 9.61
C ALA A 129 -6.11 7.99 10.63
N TRP A 130 -6.12 7.16 11.68
CA TRP A 130 -7.24 7.10 12.63
C TRP A 130 -6.86 7.45 14.06
N GLY A 131 -5.57 7.61 14.36
CA GLY A 131 -5.07 7.93 15.69
C GLY A 131 -5.02 6.72 16.61
N ASP A 132 -4.34 6.89 17.75
CA ASP A 132 -4.17 5.80 18.73
C ASP A 132 -5.46 5.49 19.48
N GLY A 133 -6.34 6.47 19.64
CA GLY A 133 -7.58 6.29 20.35
C GLY A 133 -8.61 5.43 19.65
N GLY A 134 -8.36 5.09 18.39
CA GLY A 134 -9.25 4.23 17.62
C GLY A 134 -9.04 2.74 17.87
N MET A 135 -8.10 2.42 18.75
CA MET A 135 -7.77 1.03 19.03
C MET A 135 -8.32 0.56 20.34
#